data_a6c860530fc687367516ad22ae0e78c3
#
_entry.id   a6c860530fc687367516ad22ae0e78c3
#
_cell.length_a   1.000
_cell.length_b   1.000
_cell.length_c   1.000
_cell.angle_alpha   90.00
_cell.angle_beta   90.00
_cell.angle_gamma   90.00
#
_symmetry.space_group_name_H-M   'P 1'
#
loop_
_entity.id
_entity.type
_entity.pdbx_description
1 polymer ?
#
loop_
_entity_poly.entity_id
_entity_poly.type
_entity_poly.pdbx_seq_one_letter_code
_entity_poly.pdbx_strand_id
1 'polypeptide(L)'
;MRTRFTTLTLAALLAGPAVAHAEVVDKSPNGFTVRTVVTIAAPPDRAFAALIRVADWWDPAHTWSGESRNLRLEAAPGGCFCEALPNGGSVRHAEVVYVAPGTLLRLNGALGPLQSMGVSGSLTWQLEKSGEGTTATVTYVVGGYVPGGADALAGPVDGVIGTQLRRLKAAVEQAPR
;
A
#
# COMPACT_ATOMS: atom_id res chain seq x y z
N MET A 1 0.33 -54.76 38.90
CA MET A 1 -0.13 -54.00 37.72
C MET A 1 0.14 -52.53 37.99
N ARG A 2 1.15 -51.92 37.33
CA ARG A 2 1.47 -50.49 37.51
C ARG A 2 1.05 -49.77 36.22
N THR A 3 -0.02 -48.97 36.31
CA THR A 3 -0.56 -48.17 35.21
C THR A 3 0.27 -46.91 35.08
N ARG A 4 0.96 -46.74 33.92
CA ARG A 4 1.71 -45.48 33.59
C ARG A 4 0.74 -44.51 32.89
N PHE A 5 0.48 -43.38 33.50
CA PHE A 5 -0.20 -42.26 32.86
C PHE A 5 0.80 -41.46 32.05
N THR A 6 0.62 -41.41 30.74
CA THR A 6 1.38 -40.57 29.84
C THR A 6 0.67 -39.22 29.68
N THR A 7 1.24 -38.17 30.24
CA THR A 7 0.72 -36.81 30.10
C THR A 7 1.12 -36.29 28.73
N LEU A 8 0.14 -36.01 27.86
CA LEU A 8 0.31 -35.34 26.56
C LEU A 8 0.35 -33.83 26.81
N THR A 9 1.52 -33.22 26.65
CA THR A 9 1.69 -31.76 26.73
C THR A 9 1.34 -31.15 25.37
N LEU A 10 0.20 -30.43 25.30
CA LEU A 10 -0.24 -29.69 24.14
C LEU A 10 0.56 -28.37 24.06
N ALA A 11 1.50 -28.28 23.12
CA ALA A 11 2.24 -27.05 22.87
C ALA A 11 1.34 -26.09 22.05
N ALA A 12 0.84 -25.02 22.68
CA ALA A 12 0.16 -23.93 22.00
C ALA A 12 1.19 -23.07 21.23
N LEU A 13 1.15 -23.11 19.90
CA LEU A 13 1.88 -22.15 19.06
C LEU A 13 1.24 -20.76 19.24
N LEU A 14 1.92 -19.87 19.94
CA LEU A 14 1.60 -18.44 19.99
C LEU A 14 2.00 -17.83 18.65
N ALA A 15 1.05 -17.59 17.75
CA ALA A 15 1.24 -16.73 16.59
C ALA A 15 1.41 -15.29 17.11
N GLY A 16 2.65 -14.78 17.09
CA GLY A 16 2.94 -13.40 17.43
C GLY A 16 2.29 -12.43 16.41
N PRO A 17 2.04 -11.16 16.80
CA PRO A 17 1.50 -10.16 15.89
C PRO A 17 2.47 -9.95 14.72
N ALA A 18 1.97 -10.08 13.49
CA ALA A 18 2.73 -9.77 12.28
C ALA A 18 3.02 -8.27 12.25
N VAL A 19 4.26 -7.90 12.48
CA VAL A 19 4.73 -6.51 12.48
C VAL A 19 4.75 -6.02 11.02
N ALA A 20 4.16 -4.84 10.76
CA ALA A 20 4.31 -4.17 9.48
C ALA A 20 5.80 -3.84 9.27
N HIS A 21 6.41 -4.36 8.21
CA HIS A 21 7.80 -4.10 7.87
C HIS A 21 7.85 -3.10 6.72
N ALA A 22 8.27 -1.87 6.99
CA ALA A 22 8.55 -0.85 5.99
C ALA A 22 10.06 -0.82 5.73
N GLU A 23 10.48 -0.78 4.49
CA GLU A 23 11.87 -0.93 4.10
C GLU A 23 12.23 -0.11 2.84
N VAL A 24 13.30 0.69 2.95
CA VAL A 24 14.01 1.20 1.78
C VAL A 24 14.84 0.05 1.21
N VAL A 25 14.35 -0.56 0.12
CA VAL A 25 14.97 -1.74 -0.51
C VAL A 25 16.25 -1.36 -1.25
N ASP A 26 16.21 -0.22 -1.95
CA ASP A 26 17.33 0.32 -2.72
C ASP A 26 17.20 1.84 -2.86
N LYS A 27 18.33 2.54 -2.96
CA LYS A 27 18.39 3.97 -3.24
C LYS A 27 19.69 4.38 -3.91
N SER A 28 19.59 5.35 -4.81
CA SER A 28 20.69 5.96 -5.53
C SER A 28 20.35 7.40 -5.90
N PRO A 29 21.30 8.20 -6.40
CA PRO A 29 20.98 9.54 -6.91
C PRO A 29 19.94 9.57 -8.02
N ASN A 30 19.74 8.45 -8.75
CA ASN A 30 18.84 8.38 -9.90
C ASN A 30 17.46 7.76 -9.55
N GLY A 31 17.25 7.28 -8.31
CA GLY A 31 15.99 6.67 -7.93
C GLY A 31 16.07 5.85 -6.65
N PHE A 32 14.94 5.28 -6.27
CA PHE A 32 14.84 4.42 -5.09
C PHE A 32 13.69 3.42 -5.23
N THR A 33 13.74 2.39 -4.39
CA THR A 33 12.66 1.41 -4.19
C THR A 33 12.32 1.34 -2.72
N VAL A 34 11.04 1.51 -2.39
CA VAL A 34 10.50 1.27 -1.05
C VAL A 34 9.47 0.16 -1.09
N ARG A 35 9.39 -0.62 -0.02
CA ARG A 35 8.48 -1.75 0.11
C ARG A 35 7.93 -1.84 1.52
N THR A 36 6.62 -2.05 1.64
CA THR A 36 5.97 -2.34 2.92
C THR A 36 5.12 -3.59 2.78
N VAL A 37 5.13 -4.44 3.81
CA VAL A 37 4.34 -5.67 3.87
C VAL A 37 3.50 -5.66 5.15
N VAL A 38 2.23 -6.04 5.04
CA VAL A 38 1.34 -6.27 6.18
C VAL A 38 0.49 -7.52 5.97
N THR A 39 0.06 -8.16 7.05
CA THR A 39 -0.99 -9.17 7.03
C THR A 39 -2.33 -8.52 7.35
N ILE A 40 -3.34 -8.79 6.53
CA ILE A 40 -4.72 -8.31 6.67
C ILE A 40 -5.60 -9.51 7.04
N ALA A 41 -6.41 -9.41 8.10
CA ALA A 41 -7.31 -10.47 8.55
C ALA A 41 -8.61 -10.51 7.72
N ALA A 42 -8.47 -10.58 6.40
CA ALA A 42 -9.57 -10.70 5.44
C ALA A 42 -9.06 -11.35 4.14
N PRO A 43 -9.93 -12.03 3.36
CA PRO A 43 -9.53 -12.64 2.09
C PRO A 43 -9.14 -11.58 1.04
N PRO A 44 -8.32 -11.95 0.02
CA PRO A 44 -7.78 -11.02 -0.98
C PRO A 44 -8.86 -10.22 -1.73
N ASP A 45 -9.97 -10.82 -2.09
CA ASP A 45 -11.05 -10.11 -2.80
C ASP A 45 -11.63 -8.97 -1.96
N ARG A 46 -11.78 -9.17 -0.65
CA ARG A 46 -12.25 -8.13 0.27
C ARG A 46 -11.20 -7.02 0.43
N ALA A 47 -9.94 -7.39 0.55
CA ALA A 47 -8.83 -6.43 0.60
C ALA A 47 -8.75 -5.61 -0.69
N PHE A 48 -8.92 -6.23 -1.87
CA PHE A 48 -8.92 -5.55 -3.15
C PHE A 48 -10.12 -4.61 -3.31
N ALA A 49 -11.32 -5.05 -2.93
CA ALA A 49 -12.51 -4.20 -2.96
C ALA A 49 -12.38 -2.95 -2.07
N ALA A 50 -11.65 -3.04 -0.96
CA ALA A 50 -11.31 -1.88 -0.15
C ALA A 50 -10.20 -1.03 -0.77
N LEU A 51 -9.15 -1.66 -1.33
CA LEU A 51 -8.03 -0.99 -1.97
C LEU A 51 -8.49 0.04 -3.02
N ILE A 52 -9.43 -0.33 -3.88
CA ILE A 52 -9.93 0.54 -4.95
C ILE A 52 -10.82 1.69 -4.45
N ARG A 53 -11.34 1.63 -3.23
CA ARG A 53 -12.07 2.73 -2.58
C ARG A 53 -11.11 3.64 -1.82
N VAL A 54 -10.16 4.21 -2.51
CA VAL A 54 -9.06 4.98 -1.95
C VAL A 54 -9.50 6.13 -1.03
N ALA A 55 -10.65 6.74 -1.29
CA ALA A 55 -11.24 7.81 -0.47
C ALA A 55 -11.52 7.39 0.98
N ASP A 56 -11.79 6.09 1.21
CA ASP A 56 -12.19 5.57 2.52
C ASP A 56 -11.01 5.39 3.50
N TRP A 57 -9.80 5.27 2.96
CA TRP A 57 -8.65 4.90 3.80
C TRP A 57 -7.39 5.74 3.59
N TRP A 58 -7.22 6.43 2.47
CA TRP A 58 -6.04 7.26 2.24
C TRP A 58 -5.91 8.34 3.32
N ASP A 59 -4.68 8.63 3.74
CA ASP A 59 -4.44 9.66 4.74
C ASP A 59 -4.69 11.07 4.15
N PRO A 60 -5.64 11.85 4.68
CA PRO A 60 -5.91 13.20 4.18
C PRO A 60 -4.71 14.13 4.28
N ALA A 61 -3.76 13.90 5.23
CA ALA A 61 -2.52 14.66 5.32
C ALA A 61 -1.61 14.49 4.08
N HIS A 62 -1.86 13.44 3.28
CA HIS A 62 -1.12 13.14 2.04
C HIS A 62 -2.01 13.35 0.81
N THR A 63 -2.85 14.37 0.84
CA THR A 63 -3.65 14.86 -0.29
C THR A 63 -3.35 16.34 -0.53
N TRP A 64 -3.61 16.84 -1.72
CA TRP A 64 -3.47 18.27 -2.04
C TRP A 64 -4.67 19.09 -1.54
N SER A 65 -5.85 18.50 -1.47
CA SER A 65 -7.08 19.15 -0.98
C SER A 65 -7.22 19.12 0.54
N GLY A 66 -6.41 18.33 1.26
CA GLY A 66 -6.57 18.05 2.69
C GLY A 66 -7.70 17.06 3.01
N GLU A 67 -8.35 16.46 1.99
CA GLU A 67 -9.55 15.65 2.14
C GLU A 67 -9.49 14.37 1.30
N SER A 68 -9.43 13.20 1.94
CA SER A 68 -9.37 11.92 1.21
C SER A 68 -10.62 11.65 0.36
N ARG A 69 -11.80 12.17 0.75
CA ARG A 69 -13.05 12.05 -0.02
C ARG A 69 -12.99 12.63 -1.43
N ASN A 70 -12.02 13.51 -1.70
CA ASN A 70 -11.80 14.10 -3.02
C ASN A 70 -10.96 13.19 -3.94
N LEU A 71 -10.42 12.08 -3.40
CA LEU A 71 -9.70 11.08 -4.17
C LEU A 71 -10.66 10.13 -4.88
N ARG A 72 -10.28 9.71 -6.08
CA ARG A 72 -10.94 8.61 -6.80
C ARG A 72 -9.90 7.73 -7.48
N LEU A 73 -10.20 6.45 -7.58
CA LEU A 73 -9.41 5.47 -8.31
C LEU A 73 -10.32 4.68 -9.24
N GLU A 74 -10.09 4.81 -10.53
CA GLU A 74 -10.74 3.99 -11.55
C GLU A 74 -9.86 2.78 -11.83
N ALA A 75 -10.25 1.60 -11.33
CA ALA A 75 -9.46 0.38 -11.41
C ALA A 75 -9.62 -0.32 -12.77
N ALA A 76 -9.22 0.37 -13.84
CA ALA A 76 -9.18 -0.13 -15.21
C ALA A 76 -7.90 0.40 -15.90
N PRO A 77 -7.31 -0.30 -16.88
CA PRO A 77 -6.16 0.22 -17.63
C PRO A 77 -6.46 1.60 -18.24
N GLY A 78 -5.57 2.57 -18.01
CA GLY A 78 -5.78 3.98 -18.35
C GLY A 78 -6.61 4.76 -17.32
N GLY A 79 -7.17 4.08 -16.32
CA GLY A 79 -7.95 4.71 -15.25
C GLY A 79 -7.11 5.62 -14.36
N CYS A 80 -7.78 6.63 -13.82
CA CYS A 80 -7.14 7.70 -13.06
C CYS A 80 -7.13 7.42 -11.55
N PHE A 81 -5.98 7.53 -10.91
CA PHE A 81 -5.88 7.87 -9.50
C PHE A 81 -5.78 9.39 -9.43
N CYS A 82 -6.90 10.03 -9.15
CA CYS A 82 -7.07 11.48 -9.25
C CYS A 82 -7.65 12.07 -7.98
N GLU A 83 -7.46 13.38 -7.83
CA GLU A 83 -8.00 14.18 -6.75
C GLU A 83 -8.69 15.44 -7.32
N ALA A 84 -9.89 15.73 -6.81
CA ALA A 84 -10.56 16.99 -7.07
C ALA A 84 -10.01 18.07 -6.14
N LEU A 85 -9.69 19.24 -6.69
CA LEU A 85 -9.22 20.40 -5.94
C LEU A 85 -10.30 21.49 -5.89
N PRO A 86 -10.21 22.46 -4.95
CA PRO A 86 -11.09 23.63 -4.94
C PRO A 86 -11.09 24.37 -6.28
N ASN A 87 -12.18 25.11 -6.54
CA ASN A 87 -12.35 25.96 -7.74
C ASN A 87 -12.24 25.21 -9.08
N GLY A 88 -12.63 23.94 -9.11
CA GLY A 88 -12.62 23.12 -10.33
C GLY A 88 -11.23 22.62 -10.75
N GLY A 89 -10.22 22.79 -9.91
CA GLY A 89 -8.91 22.20 -10.14
C GLY A 89 -8.92 20.68 -9.98
N SER A 90 -7.87 20.02 -10.45
CA SER A 90 -7.70 18.57 -10.31
C SER A 90 -6.24 18.15 -10.38
N VAL A 91 -5.92 17.02 -9.75
CA VAL A 91 -4.61 16.38 -9.82
C VAL A 91 -4.78 14.95 -10.30
N ARG A 92 -3.94 14.51 -11.25
CA ARG A 92 -3.72 13.10 -11.54
C ARG A 92 -2.46 12.64 -10.81
N HIS A 93 -2.65 11.83 -9.77
CA HIS A 93 -1.54 11.26 -8.99
C HIS A 93 -0.81 10.16 -9.76
N ALA A 94 -1.59 9.29 -10.42
CA ALA A 94 -1.06 8.18 -11.20
C ALA A 94 -2.13 7.67 -12.17
N GLU A 95 -1.69 6.84 -13.11
CA GLU A 95 -2.53 6.10 -14.05
C GLU A 95 -2.46 4.60 -13.77
N VAL A 96 -3.58 3.91 -13.84
CA VAL A 96 -3.63 2.46 -13.70
C VAL A 96 -3.09 1.81 -14.96
N VAL A 97 -2.05 0.99 -14.82
CA VAL A 97 -1.41 0.29 -15.95
C VAL A 97 -1.62 -1.23 -15.92
N TYR A 98 -2.05 -1.76 -14.77
CA TYR A 98 -2.34 -3.18 -14.63
C TYR A 98 -3.36 -3.43 -13.53
N VAL A 99 -4.36 -4.26 -13.80
CA VAL A 99 -5.38 -4.71 -12.85
C VAL A 99 -5.57 -6.22 -12.97
N ALA A 100 -5.41 -6.93 -11.86
CA ALA A 100 -5.86 -8.29 -11.66
C ALA A 100 -6.69 -8.32 -10.37
N PRO A 101 -8.03 -8.28 -10.45
CA PRO A 101 -8.90 -8.21 -9.27
C PRO A 101 -8.55 -9.28 -8.23
N GLY A 102 -8.54 -8.91 -6.96
CA GLY A 102 -8.16 -9.77 -5.86
C GLY A 102 -6.66 -10.06 -5.73
N THR A 103 -5.82 -9.66 -6.69
CA THR A 103 -4.41 -10.07 -6.73
C THR A 103 -3.45 -8.91 -6.87
N LEU A 104 -3.64 -8.02 -7.85
CA LEU A 104 -2.67 -6.98 -8.18
C LEU A 104 -3.32 -5.73 -8.77
N LEU A 105 -2.86 -4.58 -8.30
CA LEU A 105 -3.09 -3.27 -8.91
C LEU A 105 -1.73 -2.59 -9.10
N ARG A 106 -1.45 -2.10 -10.32
CA ARG A 106 -0.25 -1.31 -10.59
C ARG A 106 -0.61 0.02 -11.22
N LEU A 107 0.00 1.06 -10.67
CA LEU A 107 -0.15 2.44 -11.14
C LEU A 107 1.22 2.97 -11.59
N ASN A 108 1.20 3.85 -12.57
CA ASN A 108 2.38 4.60 -13.02
C ASN A 108 2.16 6.09 -12.75
N GLY A 109 3.11 6.72 -12.04
CA GLY A 109 3.05 8.14 -11.73
C GLY A 109 4.03 8.57 -10.65
N ALA A 110 4.14 9.88 -10.46
CA ALA A 110 4.91 10.51 -9.41
C ALA A 110 3.96 11.07 -8.36
N LEU A 111 3.98 10.52 -7.14
CA LEU A 111 3.04 10.90 -6.08
C LEU A 111 3.49 12.14 -5.32
N GLY A 112 2.52 12.99 -4.94
CA GLY A 112 2.74 14.16 -4.10
C GLY A 112 3.82 15.11 -4.65
N PRO A 113 4.77 15.56 -3.83
CA PRO A 113 5.83 16.49 -4.26
C PRO A 113 6.72 15.99 -5.40
N LEU A 114 6.76 14.65 -5.61
CA LEU A 114 7.51 14.04 -6.72
C LEU A 114 6.99 14.50 -8.10
N GLN A 115 5.72 14.94 -8.19
CA GLN A 115 5.11 15.39 -9.44
C GLN A 115 5.78 16.60 -10.07
N SER A 116 6.38 17.48 -9.26
CA SER A 116 7.10 18.64 -9.74
C SER A 116 8.56 18.35 -10.12
N MET A 117 9.01 17.10 -9.92
CA MET A 117 10.35 16.65 -10.24
C MET A 117 10.36 15.87 -11.56
N GLY A 118 11.52 15.72 -12.17
CA GLY A 118 11.68 14.96 -13.43
C GLY A 118 11.70 13.45 -13.19
N VAL A 119 10.75 12.91 -12.41
CA VAL A 119 10.67 11.50 -12.05
C VAL A 119 9.34 10.86 -12.45
N SER A 120 9.35 9.54 -12.59
CA SER A 120 8.16 8.70 -12.65
C SER A 120 8.34 7.49 -11.75
N GLY A 121 7.24 6.78 -11.45
CA GLY A 121 7.34 5.60 -10.61
C GLY A 121 6.27 4.57 -10.90
N SER A 122 6.58 3.32 -10.53
CA SER A 122 5.67 2.19 -10.59
C SER A 122 5.25 1.80 -9.18
N LEU A 123 3.99 2.08 -8.82
CA LEU A 123 3.40 1.72 -7.54
C LEU A 123 2.59 0.43 -7.73
N THR A 124 3.04 -0.65 -7.10
CA THR A 124 2.40 -1.96 -7.18
C THR A 124 1.84 -2.37 -5.83
N TRP A 125 0.55 -2.69 -5.79
CA TRP A 125 -0.16 -3.32 -4.69
C TRP A 125 -0.37 -4.78 -5.04
N GLN A 126 0.22 -5.70 -4.27
CA GLN A 126 0.10 -7.14 -4.47
C GLN A 126 -0.59 -7.76 -3.27
N LEU A 127 -1.58 -8.60 -3.52
CA LEU A 127 -2.39 -9.27 -2.53
C LEU A 127 -2.26 -10.78 -2.73
N GLU A 128 -1.76 -11.47 -1.72
CA GLU A 128 -1.56 -12.92 -1.76
C GLU A 128 -2.33 -13.58 -0.62
N LYS A 129 -3.03 -14.66 -0.91
CA LYS A 129 -3.73 -15.43 0.12
C LYS A 129 -2.73 -16.00 1.14
N SER A 130 -3.00 -15.81 2.43
CA SER A 130 -2.19 -16.30 3.54
C SER A 130 -3.12 -16.86 4.63
N GLY A 131 -3.32 -18.17 4.63
CA GLY A 131 -4.35 -18.81 5.47
C GLY A 131 -5.75 -18.28 5.15
N GLU A 132 -6.45 -17.78 6.16
CA GLU A 132 -7.76 -17.12 6.02
C GLU A 132 -7.64 -15.62 5.69
N GLY A 133 -6.42 -15.09 5.68
CA GLY A 133 -6.13 -13.66 5.46
C GLY A 133 -5.39 -13.40 4.15
N THR A 134 -4.78 -12.21 4.09
CA THR A 134 -4.04 -11.71 2.95
C THR A 134 -2.70 -11.16 3.41
N THR A 135 -1.62 -11.54 2.75
CA THR A 135 -0.36 -10.79 2.76
C THR A 135 -0.47 -9.69 1.70
N ALA A 136 -0.50 -8.44 2.14
CA ALA A 136 -0.52 -7.28 1.26
C ALA A 136 0.88 -6.66 1.20
N THR A 137 1.42 -6.54 0.00
CA THR A 137 2.72 -5.90 -0.28
C THR A 137 2.49 -4.68 -1.16
N VAL A 138 3.01 -3.53 -0.75
CA VAL A 138 3.11 -2.36 -1.61
C VAL A 138 4.57 -2.09 -1.92
N THR A 139 4.88 -1.93 -3.20
CA THR A 139 6.22 -1.57 -3.68
C THR A 139 6.12 -0.32 -4.56
N TYR A 140 6.95 0.68 -4.27
CA TYR A 140 7.04 1.88 -5.11
C TYR A 140 8.48 2.05 -5.60
N VAL A 141 8.64 1.90 -6.89
CA VAL A 141 9.92 2.12 -7.61
C VAL A 141 9.83 3.47 -8.28
N VAL A 142 10.76 4.37 -7.97
CA VAL A 142 10.83 5.73 -8.52
C VAL A 142 12.17 5.94 -9.17
N GLY A 143 12.17 6.54 -10.37
CA GLY A 143 13.39 6.87 -11.10
C GLY A 143 13.25 8.16 -11.91
N GLY A 144 14.37 8.80 -12.18
CA GLY A 144 14.44 10.02 -12.97
C GLY A 144 15.38 11.07 -12.38
N TYR A 145 15.21 12.33 -12.81
CA TYR A 145 16.06 13.42 -12.39
C TYR A 145 15.49 14.15 -11.16
N VAL A 146 16.28 14.18 -10.09
CA VAL A 146 16.02 14.97 -8.89
C VAL A 146 17.23 15.88 -8.64
N PRO A 147 17.08 17.20 -8.58
CA PRO A 147 18.17 18.08 -8.18
C PRO A 147 18.72 17.68 -6.80
N GLY A 148 20.01 17.38 -6.73
CA GLY A 148 20.66 16.92 -5.50
C GLY A 148 20.58 15.40 -5.24
N GLY A 149 19.89 14.64 -6.09
CA GLY A 149 19.75 13.19 -6.00
C GLY A 149 18.42 12.73 -5.36
N ALA A 150 17.98 11.53 -5.72
CA ALA A 150 16.72 10.96 -5.28
C ALA A 150 16.82 10.18 -3.95
N ASP A 151 18.02 9.79 -3.52
CA ASP A 151 18.28 8.93 -2.37
C ASP A 151 17.79 9.51 -1.04
N ALA A 152 17.82 10.85 -0.88
CA ALA A 152 17.29 11.52 0.31
C ALA A 152 15.76 11.42 0.44
N LEU A 153 15.04 11.15 -0.65
CA LEU A 153 13.59 11.05 -0.67
C LEU A 153 13.08 9.65 -0.27
N ALA A 154 13.94 8.63 -0.33
CA ALA A 154 13.55 7.25 -0.07
C ALA A 154 12.89 7.04 1.31
N GLY A 155 13.51 7.54 2.38
CA GLY A 155 12.97 7.42 3.74
C GLY A 155 11.62 8.12 3.94
N PRO A 156 11.48 9.40 3.60
CA PRO A 156 10.19 10.09 3.63
C PRO A 156 9.09 9.38 2.83
N VAL A 157 9.39 8.91 1.61
CA VAL A 157 8.42 8.19 0.77
C VAL A 157 8.05 6.84 1.38
N ASP A 158 9.01 6.09 1.94
CA ASP A 158 8.75 4.85 2.67
C ASP A 158 7.76 5.07 3.82
N GLY A 159 7.97 6.11 4.62
CA GLY A 159 7.06 6.49 5.71
C GLY A 159 5.63 6.76 5.25
N VAL A 160 5.46 7.48 4.14
CA VAL A 160 4.14 7.78 3.55
C VAL A 160 3.48 6.50 3.04
N ILE A 161 4.15 5.72 2.20
CA ILE A 161 3.62 4.49 1.60
C ILE A 161 3.25 3.47 2.70
N GLY A 162 4.13 3.31 3.70
CA GLY A 162 3.85 2.44 4.84
C GLY A 162 2.63 2.89 5.65
N THR A 163 2.41 4.19 5.81
CA THR A 163 1.21 4.73 6.45
C THR A 163 -0.05 4.38 5.65
N GLN A 164 -0.01 4.54 4.33
CA GLN A 164 -1.17 4.19 3.49
C GLN A 164 -1.53 2.70 3.61
N LEU A 165 -0.56 1.80 3.58
CA LEU A 165 -0.84 0.36 3.70
C LEU A 165 -1.42 -0.02 5.08
N ARG A 166 -0.92 0.59 6.17
CA ARG A 166 -1.50 0.38 7.51
C ARG A 166 -2.94 0.89 7.62
N ARG A 167 -3.25 2.02 6.98
CA ARG A 167 -4.62 2.58 6.94
C ARG A 167 -5.57 1.69 6.12
N LEU A 168 -5.12 1.18 4.96
CA LEU A 168 -5.87 0.18 4.20
C LEU A 168 -6.17 -1.06 5.06
N LYS A 169 -5.16 -1.62 5.74
CA LYS A 169 -5.36 -2.75 6.67
C LYS A 169 -6.44 -2.45 7.70
N ALA A 170 -6.35 -1.31 8.37
CA ALA A 170 -7.32 -0.90 9.38
C ALA A 170 -8.73 -0.77 8.81
N ALA A 171 -8.89 -0.16 7.63
CA ALA A 171 -10.18 0.00 6.96
C ALA A 171 -10.81 -1.35 6.59
N VAL A 172 -10.01 -2.31 6.10
CA VAL A 172 -10.49 -3.65 5.76
C VAL A 172 -10.95 -4.42 7.00
N GLU A 173 -10.19 -4.35 8.09
CA GLU A 173 -10.45 -5.12 9.32
C GLU A 173 -11.59 -4.55 10.16
N GLN A 174 -11.84 -3.24 10.10
CA GLN A 174 -12.93 -2.56 10.80
C GLN A 174 -14.27 -2.62 10.05
N ALA A 175 -14.27 -2.87 8.74
CA ALA A 175 -15.51 -2.96 7.97
C ALA A 175 -16.34 -4.19 8.40
N PRO A 176 -17.68 -4.09 8.50
CA PRO A 176 -18.55 -5.24 8.79
C PRO A 176 -18.31 -6.41 7.83
N ARG A 177 -18.46 -7.63 8.38
CA ARG A 177 -18.35 -8.88 7.59
C ARG A 177 -19.56 -9.09 6.72
#